data_57f5dd05a4c45b5b2c0b578e3d09a43d
#
_entry.id   57f5dd05a4c45b5b2c0b578e3d09a43d
#
_cell.length_a   1.000
_cell.length_b   1.000
_cell.length_c   1.000
_cell.angle_alpha   90.00
_cell.angle_beta   90.00
_cell.angle_gamma   90.00
#
_symmetry.space_group_name_H-M   'P 1'
#
loop_
_entity.id
_entity.type
_entity.pdbx_description
1 polymer ?
#
loop_
_entity_poly.entity_id
_entity_poly.type
_entity_poly.pdbx_seq_one_letter_code
_entity_poly.pdbx_strand_id
1 'polypeptide(L)'
;MRRKECRKYYFSVEGETEKWYLKWFESQINSKDNAKYNVKIIAEVNKNPLKMVKKITTLGNLDIVHVFDFEESQNEEAFKNTLNAMKSAAKIKKKVKYSLGYSNYTFDLWIILHKSCVMGGKSHRSNYLILIDAIIHNLNQWQNTKKKRTLKEY
;
A
#
# COMPACT_ATOMS: atom_id res chain seq x y z
N MET A 1 -23.53 -20.34 -8.79
CA MET A 1 -22.75 -19.47 -7.85
C MET A 1 -23.04 -18.01 -8.16
N ARG A 2 -23.42 -17.20 -7.16
CA ARG A 2 -23.64 -15.77 -7.37
C ARG A 2 -22.29 -15.05 -7.49
N ARG A 3 -22.06 -14.27 -8.54
CA ARG A 3 -20.81 -13.54 -8.76
C ARG A 3 -20.60 -12.50 -7.65
N LYS A 4 -19.49 -12.57 -6.92
CA LYS A 4 -19.16 -11.57 -5.88
C LYS A 4 -18.92 -10.20 -6.50
N GLU A 5 -19.42 -9.14 -5.87
CA GLU A 5 -19.12 -7.75 -6.23
C GLU A 5 -17.62 -7.48 -6.08
N CYS A 6 -17.01 -6.75 -7.01
CA CYS A 6 -15.61 -6.37 -6.96
C CYS A 6 -15.47 -4.91 -6.51
N ARG A 7 -14.79 -4.69 -5.39
CA ARG A 7 -14.48 -3.35 -4.86
C ARG A 7 -13.04 -2.97 -5.19
N LYS A 8 -12.87 -1.79 -5.78
CA LYS A 8 -11.57 -1.23 -6.15
C LYS A 8 -11.09 -0.23 -5.11
N TYR A 9 -9.83 -0.36 -4.70
CA TYR A 9 -9.16 0.55 -3.77
C TYR A 9 -7.88 1.07 -4.42
N TYR A 10 -7.64 2.37 -4.29
CA TYR A 10 -6.50 3.04 -4.91
C TYR A 10 -5.54 3.53 -3.85
N PHE A 11 -4.26 3.24 -4.05
CA PHE A 11 -3.18 3.64 -3.15
C PHE A 11 -2.06 4.30 -3.93
N SER A 12 -1.54 5.41 -3.42
CA SER A 12 -0.23 5.93 -3.78
C SER A 12 0.72 5.64 -2.63
N VAL A 13 1.85 5.03 -2.92
CA VAL A 13 2.81 4.55 -1.92
C VAL A 13 4.20 5.09 -2.22
N GLU A 14 5.08 5.11 -1.24
CA GLU A 14 6.42 5.65 -1.40
C GLU A 14 7.40 4.68 -2.06
N GLY A 15 7.23 3.38 -1.82
CA GLY A 15 8.14 2.34 -2.29
C GLY A 15 7.46 1.07 -2.81
N GLU A 16 8.28 0.15 -3.30
CA GLU A 16 7.80 -1.14 -3.79
C GLU A 16 7.39 -2.09 -2.65
N THR A 17 7.95 -1.92 -1.44
CA THR A 17 7.60 -2.74 -0.26
C THR A 17 6.13 -2.61 0.08
N GLU A 18 5.63 -1.38 0.19
CA GLU A 18 4.22 -1.07 0.45
C GLU A 18 3.32 -1.64 -0.65
N LYS A 19 3.73 -1.45 -1.90
CA LYS A 19 3.00 -1.95 -3.06
C LYS A 19 2.91 -3.48 -3.06
N TRP A 20 4.01 -4.18 -2.79
CA TRP A 20 4.02 -5.64 -2.68
C TRP A 20 3.17 -6.13 -1.53
N TYR A 21 3.25 -5.49 -0.38
CA TYR A 21 2.42 -5.83 0.77
C TYR A 21 0.93 -5.67 0.47
N LEU A 22 0.52 -4.56 -0.14
CA LEU A 22 -0.85 -4.32 -0.54
C LEU A 22 -1.36 -5.35 -1.55
N LYS A 23 -0.51 -5.78 -2.49
CA LYS A 23 -0.85 -6.85 -3.43
C LYS A 23 -0.97 -8.22 -2.76
N TRP A 24 -0.09 -8.53 -1.83
CA TRP A 24 -0.22 -9.72 -1.00
C TRP A 24 -1.52 -9.68 -0.20
N PHE A 25 -1.84 -8.54 0.41
CA PHE A 25 -3.06 -8.35 1.20
C PHE A 25 -4.33 -8.54 0.35
N GLU A 26 -4.38 -7.99 -0.88
CA GLU A 26 -5.44 -8.26 -1.86
C GLU A 26 -5.69 -9.77 -2.01
N SER A 27 -4.62 -10.54 -2.16
CA SER A 27 -4.74 -11.98 -2.36
C SER A 27 -5.22 -12.71 -1.10
N GLN A 28 -4.76 -12.27 0.10
CA GLN A 28 -5.21 -12.85 1.37
C GLN A 28 -6.71 -12.64 1.59
N ILE A 29 -7.23 -11.46 1.24
CA ILE A 29 -8.66 -11.18 1.31
C ILE A 29 -9.42 -12.07 0.33
N ASN A 30 -8.97 -12.13 -0.92
CA ASN A 30 -9.67 -12.83 -1.99
C ASN A 30 -9.60 -14.37 -1.88
N SER A 31 -8.63 -14.90 -1.11
CA SER A 31 -8.53 -16.34 -0.84
C SER A 31 -9.49 -16.84 0.23
N LYS A 32 -10.13 -15.94 0.97
CA LYS A 32 -11.07 -16.35 2.03
C LYS A 32 -12.42 -16.73 1.44
N ASP A 33 -12.90 -17.94 1.72
CA ASP A 33 -14.19 -18.45 1.23
C ASP A 33 -15.37 -17.59 1.71
N ASN A 34 -15.29 -17.07 2.93
CA ASN A 34 -16.29 -16.21 3.55
C ASN A 34 -16.18 -14.73 3.15
N ALA A 35 -15.27 -14.37 2.24
CA ALA A 35 -15.14 -13.00 1.77
C ALA A 35 -16.45 -12.55 1.09
N LYS A 36 -17.03 -11.46 1.60
CA LYS A 36 -18.28 -10.89 1.08
C LYS A 36 -18.10 -10.26 -0.30
N TYR A 37 -16.90 -9.71 -0.58
CA TYR A 37 -16.55 -9.01 -1.80
C TYR A 37 -15.22 -9.52 -2.35
N ASN A 38 -15.03 -9.42 -3.65
CA ASN A 38 -13.70 -9.46 -4.23
C ASN A 38 -13.07 -8.07 -4.12
N VAL A 39 -11.78 -8.02 -3.78
CA VAL A 39 -11.03 -6.77 -3.64
C VAL A 39 -10.04 -6.66 -4.78
N LYS A 40 -9.94 -5.48 -5.38
CA LYS A 40 -8.91 -5.10 -6.35
C LYS A 40 -8.15 -3.91 -5.82
N ILE A 41 -6.88 -4.11 -5.45
CA ILE A 41 -6.00 -3.03 -4.98
C ILE A 41 -5.13 -2.53 -6.13
N ILE A 42 -5.24 -1.25 -6.42
CA ILE A 42 -4.44 -0.54 -7.43
C ILE A 42 -3.45 0.32 -6.66
N ALA A 43 -2.22 -0.17 -6.50
CA ALA A 43 -1.14 0.51 -5.80
C ALA A 43 -0.08 1.00 -6.79
N GLU A 44 0.21 2.29 -6.75
CA GLU A 44 1.21 2.95 -7.59
C GLU A 44 2.30 3.56 -6.71
N VAL A 45 3.56 3.28 -7.05
CA VAL A 45 4.69 3.95 -6.39
C VAL A 45 4.75 5.38 -6.88
N ASN A 46 4.36 6.30 -6.02
CA ASN A 46 4.34 7.72 -6.34
C ASN A 46 4.39 8.58 -5.09
N LYS A 47 5.57 9.09 -4.78
CA LYS A 47 5.81 9.98 -3.63
C LYS A 47 5.06 11.31 -3.73
N ASN A 48 4.58 11.70 -4.92
CA ASN A 48 3.88 12.97 -5.10
C ASN A 48 2.42 12.74 -5.50
N PRO A 49 1.44 13.02 -4.61
CA PRO A 49 0.01 12.85 -4.87
C PRO A 49 -0.48 13.57 -6.13
N LEU A 50 0.07 14.74 -6.45
CA LEU A 50 -0.28 15.51 -7.64
C LEU A 50 0.03 14.77 -8.94
N LYS A 51 1.20 14.10 -9.00
CA LYS A 51 1.60 13.35 -10.20
C LYS A 51 0.67 12.16 -10.43
N MET A 52 0.22 11.52 -9.36
CA MET A 52 -0.71 10.40 -9.46
C MET A 52 -2.05 10.85 -10.03
N VAL A 53 -2.65 11.91 -9.50
CA VAL A 53 -3.95 12.40 -9.97
C VAL A 53 -3.93 12.79 -11.44
N LYS A 54 -2.83 13.36 -11.92
CA LYS A 54 -2.67 13.72 -13.35
C LYS A 54 -2.70 12.49 -14.27
N LYS A 55 -2.23 11.33 -13.80
CA LYS A 55 -2.21 10.07 -14.58
C LYS A 55 -3.56 9.35 -14.62
N ILE A 56 -4.40 9.57 -13.61
CA ILE A 56 -5.66 8.85 -13.50
C ILE A 56 -6.70 9.44 -14.43
N THR A 57 -7.16 8.63 -15.36
CA THR A 57 -8.32 8.93 -16.24
C THR A 57 -9.54 8.24 -15.63
N THR A 58 -10.35 8.97 -14.87
CA THR A 58 -11.60 8.43 -14.31
C THR A 58 -12.76 9.42 -14.53
N LEU A 59 -13.94 8.89 -14.83
CA LEU A 59 -15.16 9.64 -14.99
C LEU A 59 -15.96 9.76 -13.67
N GLY A 60 -15.61 8.97 -12.65
CA GLY A 60 -16.33 8.89 -11.37
C GLY A 60 -15.56 9.48 -10.20
N ASN A 61 -16.19 9.42 -9.01
CA ASN A 61 -15.53 9.71 -7.75
C ASN A 61 -14.45 8.67 -7.45
N LEU A 62 -13.31 9.13 -6.97
CA LEU A 62 -12.16 8.30 -6.69
C LEU A 62 -11.58 8.64 -5.32
N ASP A 63 -11.59 7.66 -4.44
CA ASP A 63 -10.91 7.75 -3.15
C ASP A 63 -9.52 7.12 -3.28
N ILE A 64 -8.48 7.90 -2.94
CA ILE A 64 -7.08 7.46 -2.98
C ILE A 64 -6.51 7.57 -1.58
N VAL A 65 -5.90 6.51 -1.10
CA VAL A 65 -5.11 6.54 0.14
C VAL A 65 -3.64 6.75 -0.22
N HIS A 66 -3.05 7.83 0.28
CA HIS A 66 -1.61 8.05 0.20
C HIS A 66 -0.95 7.46 1.45
N VAL A 67 -0.03 6.53 1.26
CA VAL A 67 0.75 5.91 2.36
C VAL A 67 2.10 6.58 2.41
N PHE A 68 2.42 7.15 3.57
CA PHE A 68 3.61 7.95 3.81
C PHE A 68 4.34 7.47 5.07
N ASP A 69 5.66 7.37 5.02
CA ASP A 69 6.49 7.08 6.20
C ASP A 69 6.92 8.38 6.89
N PHE A 70 6.52 8.56 8.13
CA PHE A 70 6.96 9.69 8.95
C PHE A 70 8.22 9.29 9.72
N GLU A 71 9.38 9.46 9.07
CA GLU A 71 10.69 9.19 9.65
C GLU A 71 11.27 10.48 10.25
N GLU A 72 11.35 10.58 11.59
CA GLU A 72 12.04 11.61 12.39
C GLU A 72 11.89 13.11 12.00
N SER A 73 12.47 14.00 12.82
CA SER A 73 12.31 15.47 12.78
C SER A 73 12.70 16.16 11.46
N GLN A 74 13.51 15.53 10.61
CA GLN A 74 13.88 16.06 9.30
C GLN A 74 12.75 15.99 8.26
N ASN A 75 11.68 15.25 8.54
CA ASN A 75 10.59 14.98 7.61
C ASN A 75 9.32 15.83 7.84
N GLU A 76 9.32 16.75 8.82
CA GLU A 76 8.16 17.61 9.05
C GLU A 76 7.83 18.46 7.82
N GLU A 77 8.85 19.00 7.14
CA GLU A 77 8.66 19.77 5.92
C GLU A 77 8.17 18.88 4.76
N ALA A 78 8.74 17.68 4.59
CA ALA A 78 8.29 16.71 3.60
C ALA A 78 6.83 16.29 3.85
N PHE A 79 6.45 16.10 5.10
CA PHE A 79 5.07 15.79 5.49
C PHE A 79 4.12 16.93 5.16
N LYS A 80 4.47 18.18 5.51
CA LYS A 80 3.69 19.39 5.15
C LYS A 80 3.54 19.53 3.64
N ASN A 81 4.62 19.29 2.90
CA ASN A 81 4.61 19.33 1.44
C ASN A 81 3.70 18.26 0.83
N THR A 82 3.70 17.07 1.40
CA THR A 82 2.78 15.98 0.99
C THR A 82 1.33 16.35 1.24
N LEU A 83 1.00 16.89 2.42
CA LEU A 83 -0.36 17.36 2.71
C LEU A 83 -0.80 18.48 1.76
N ASN A 84 0.08 19.42 1.44
CA ASN A 84 -0.21 20.50 0.48
C ASN A 84 -0.41 19.95 -0.93
N ALA A 85 0.39 18.96 -1.33
CA ALA A 85 0.22 18.27 -2.62
C ALA A 85 -1.11 17.53 -2.70
N MET A 86 -1.57 16.87 -1.62
CA MET A 86 -2.87 16.22 -1.55
C MET A 86 -4.02 17.22 -1.67
N LYS A 87 -3.95 18.35 -0.93
CA LYS A 87 -4.94 19.44 -1.04
C LYS A 87 -5.00 20.02 -2.45
N SER A 88 -3.84 20.19 -3.10
CA SER A 88 -3.75 20.69 -4.46
C SER A 88 -4.29 19.68 -5.48
N ALA A 89 -4.02 18.39 -5.29
CA ALA A 89 -4.54 17.31 -6.11
C ALA A 89 -6.08 17.23 -6.08
N ALA A 90 -6.67 17.39 -4.90
CA ALA A 90 -8.13 17.44 -4.73
C ALA A 90 -8.78 18.65 -5.44
N LYS A 91 -8.04 19.79 -5.56
CA LYS A 91 -8.53 20.98 -6.29
C LYS A 91 -8.50 20.77 -7.80
N ILE A 92 -7.50 20.03 -8.33
CA ILE A 92 -7.36 19.79 -9.79
C ILE A 92 -8.49 18.91 -10.31
N LYS A 93 -8.84 17.87 -9.58
CA LYS A 93 -9.95 16.97 -9.93
C LYS A 93 -10.93 16.89 -8.76
N LYS A 94 -12.02 17.63 -8.84
CA LYS A 94 -13.08 17.70 -7.80
C LYS A 94 -13.67 16.33 -7.41
N LYS A 95 -13.48 15.32 -8.25
CA LYS A 95 -13.96 13.94 -8.01
C LYS A 95 -12.95 13.04 -7.31
N VAL A 96 -11.76 13.55 -6.97
CA VAL A 96 -10.73 12.79 -6.26
C VAL A 96 -10.66 13.26 -4.82
N LYS A 97 -10.85 12.32 -3.89
CA LYS A 97 -10.65 12.51 -2.47
C LYS A 97 -9.37 11.78 -2.05
N TYR A 98 -8.45 12.50 -1.44
CA TYR A 98 -7.27 11.93 -0.83
C TYR A 98 -7.48 11.70 0.66
N SER A 99 -7.07 10.53 1.13
CA SER A 99 -6.90 10.22 2.55
C SER A 99 -5.43 9.89 2.81
N LEU A 100 -4.91 10.27 3.97
CA LEU A 100 -3.56 9.98 4.39
C LEU A 100 -3.57 8.77 5.32
N GLY A 101 -2.78 7.74 4.97
CA GLY A 101 -2.31 6.72 5.89
C GLY A 101 -0.83 6.99 6.14
N TYR A 102 -0.40 7.06 7.39
CA TYR A 102 1.02 7.21 7.69
C TYR A 102 1.47 6.18 8.71
N SER A 103 2.68 5.69 8.54
CA SER A 103 3.38 4.94 9.56
C SER A 103 4.27 5.89 10.35
N ASN A 104 4.19 5.80 11.69
CA ASN A 104 5.15 6.46 12.55
C ASN A 104 6.40 5.59 12.56
N TYR A 105 7.50 6.14 12.07
CA TYR A 105 8.82 5.53 11.92
C TYR A 105 9.04 4.80 10.60
N THR A 106 8.37 3.68 10.27
CA THR A 106 8.55 2.97 9.00
C THR A 106 7.40 2.00 8.71
N PHE A 107 7.06 1.82 7.46
CA PHE A 107 6.09 0.84 7.01
C PHE A 107 6.53 -0.61 7.30
N ASP A 108 7.83 -0.85 7.35
CA ASP A 108 8.40 -2.16 7.70
C ASP A 108 7.93 -2.64 9.08
N LEU A 109 7.90 -1.73 10.07
CA LEU A 109 7.37 -2.04 11.40
C LEU A 109 5.90 -2.46 11.32
N TRP A 110 5.10 -1.78 10.51
CA TRP A 110 3.69 -2.13 10.33
C TRP A 110 3.52 -3.54 9.76
N ILE A 111 4.34 -3.92 8.76
CA ILE A 111 4.34 -5.28 8.20
C ILE A 111 4.72 -6.32 9.26
N ILE A 112 5.75 -6.04 10.05
CA ILE A 112 6.23 -6.94 11.11
C ILE A 112 5.13 -7.17 12.15
N LEU A 113 4.46 -6.12 12.61
CA LEU A 113 3.38 -6.19 13.59
C LEU A 113 2.18 -7.03 13.12
N HIS A 114 1.95 -7.12 11.81
CA HIS A 114 0.92 -7.99 11.25
C HIS A 114 1.31 -9.47 11.18
N LYS A 115 2.59 -9.78 11.31
CA LYS A 115 3.13 -11.14 11.17
C LYS A 115 3.60 -11.74 12.48
N SER A 116 4.08 -10.91 13.39
CA SER A 116 4.65 -11.35 14.65
C SER A 116 4.37 -10.36 15.77
N CYS A 117 4.24 -10.84 16.99
CA CYS A 117 4.20 -9.99 18.16
C CYS A 117 5.63 -9.52 18.46
N VAL A 118 5.90 -8.24 18.22
CA VAL A 118 7.20 -7.64 18.56
C VAL A 118 7.13 -7.13 19.98
N MET A 119 7.68 -7.92 20.90
CA MET A 119 7.83 -7.50 22.31
C MET A 119 9.10 -6.66 22.44
N GLY A 120 8.94 -5.40 22.84
CA GLY A 120 10.03 -4.44 23.04
C GLY A 120 10.32 -3.55 21.83
N GLY A 121 10.39 -2.25 22.08
CA GLY A 121 10.75 -1.26 21.07
C GLY A 121 12.19 -1.44 20.59
N LYS A 122 12.39 -1.30 19.29
CA LYS A 122 13.72 -1.28 18.67
C LYS A 122 14.14 0.18 18.49
N SER A 123 15.28 0.54 19.00
CA SER A 123 15.78 1.93 19.00
C SER A 123 16.29 2.41 17.65
N HIS A 124 16.47 1.51 16.68
CA HIS A 124 17.00 1.88 15.37
C HIS A 124 16.34 1.06 14.24
N ARG A 125 16.10 1.71 13.08
CA ARG A 125 15.47 1.10 11.90
C ARG A 125 16.18 -0.19 11.43
N SER A 126 17.51 -0.21 11.46
CA SER A 126 18.29 -1.40 11.07
C SER A 126 17.95 -2.67 11.86
N ASN A 127 17.43 -2.53 13.08
CA ASN A 127 17.03 -3.67 13.91
C ASN A 127 15.79 -4.38 13.39
N TYR A 128 15.03 -3.76 12.49
CA TYR A 128 13.86 -4.37 11.83
C TYR A 128 14.23 -5.07 10.53
N LEU A 129 15.38 -4.76 9.92
CA LEU A 129 15.78 -5.29 8.61
C LEU A 129 15.84 -6.83 8.60
N ILE A 130 16.43 -7.42 9.62
CA ILE A 130 16.54 -8.89 9.74
C ILE A 130 15.14 -9.55 9.78
N LEU A 131 14.19 -8.91 10.48
CA LEU A 131 12.83 -9.42 10.60
C LEU A 131 12.04 -9.24 9.31
N ILE A 132 12.23 -8.10 8.65
CA ILE A 132 11.50 -7.80 7.43
C ILE A 132 12.02 -8.61 6.24
N ASP A 133 13.32 -8.89 6.16
CA ASP A 133 13.91 -9.68 5.08
C ASP A 133 13.28 -11.08 4.98
N ALA A 134 13.08 -11.75 6.11
CA ALA A 134 12.40 -13.04 6.14
C ALA A 134 10.93 -12.93 5.63
N ILE A 135 10.25 -11.85 5.98
CA ILE A 135 8.85 -11.61 5.55
C ILE A 135 8.81 -11.27 4.05
N ILE A 136 9.70 -10.40 3.57
CA ILE A 136 9.79 -10.02 2.14
C ILE A 136 10.18 -11.22 1.29
N HIS A 137 11.13 -12.05 1.76
CA HIS A 137 11.50 -13.27 1.06
C HIS A 137 10.30 -14.19 0.86
N ASN A 138 9.48 -14.39 1.88
CA ASN A 138 8.24 -15.17 1.79
C ASN A 138 7.22 -14.52 0.83
N LEU A 139 7.11 -13.18 0.81
CA LEU A 139 6.25 -12.46 -0.13
C LEU A 139 6.71 -12.61 -1.58
N ASN A 140 8.02 -12.57 -1.83
CA ASN A 140 8.63 -12.75 -3.15
C ASN A 140 8.47 -14.19 -3.65
N GLN A 141 8.68 -15.19 -2.81
CA GLN A 141 8.41 -16.59 -3.15
C GLN A 141 6.95 -16.79 -3.56
N TRP A 142 6.02 -16.18 -2.83
CA TRP A 142 4.61 -16.24 -3.18
C TRP A 142 4.30 -15.63 -4.55
N GLN A 143 4.91 -14.49 -4.91
CA GLN A 143 4.76 -13.87 -6.23
C GLN A 143 5.30 -14.75 -7.36
N ASN A 144 6.47 -15.38 -7.15
CA ASN A 144 7.09 -16.29 -8.10
C ASN A 144 6.28 -17.57 -8.29
N THR A 145 5.66 -18.08 -7.23
CA THR A 145 4.78 -19.25 -7.29
C THR A 145 3.51 -18.97 -8.10
N LYS A 146 2.95 -17.76 -7.95
CA LYS A 146 1.80 -17.34 -8.78
C LYS A 146 2.15 -17.24 -10.26
N LYS A 147 3.29 -16.61 -10.60
CA LYS A 147 3.76 -16.53 -12.00
C LYS A 147 3.92 -17.92 -12.63
N LYS A 148 4.46 -18.89 -11.90
CA LYS A 148 4.62 -20.28 -12.38
C LYS A 148 3.29 -21.01 -12.56
N ARG A 149 2.26 -20.74 -11.75
CA ARG A 149 0.92 -21.33 -11.92
C ARG A 149 0.21 -20.78 -13.14
N THR A 150 0.24 -19.47 -13.34
CA THR A 150 -0.38 -18.83 -14.53
C THR A 150 0.26 -19.28 -15.84
N LEU A 151 1.56 -19.63 -15.84
CA LEU A 151 2.26 -20.16 -17.02
C LEU A 151 2.02 -21.66 -17.28
N LYS A 152 1.42 -22.39 -16.34
CA LYS A 152 1.06 -23.80 -16.51
C LYS A 152 -0.39 -24.03 -16.93
N GLU A 153 -1.22 -22.98 -16.92
CA GLU A 153 -2.64 -23.03 -17.31
C GLU A 153 -2.87 -22.53 -18.77
N TYR A 154 -1.78 -22.31 -19.52
CA TYR A 154 -1.74 -22.08 -20.97
C TYR A 154 -0.86 -23.15 -21.62
#